data_20173ed76be923cf772c8fb02a338329
#
_entry.id   20173ed76be923cf772c8fb02a338329
#
_cell.length_a   1.000
_cell.length_b   1.000
_cell.length_c   1.000
_cell.angle_alpha   90.00
_cell.angle_beta   90.00
_cell.angle_gamma   90.00
#
_symmetry.space_group_name_H-M   'P 1'
#
loop_
_entity.id
_entity.type
_entity.pdbx_description
1 polymer ?
#
loop_
_entity_poly.entity_id
_entity_poly.type
_entity_poly.pdbx_seq_one_letter_code
_entity_poly.pdbx_strand_id
1 'polypeptide(L)'
;MRQPFFESKYLGKVLYVIDIQELNKTDLNTLDRELSAAILSMKDKMHEERDTTEINWLHKLSVKLKICEQFLARVYEVRDNESSKIEAYHLSYFRQAVSNVIGPLQADQLFQRAKEEAVQQINKERKS
;
A
#
# COMPACT_ATOMS: atom_id res chain seq x y z
N MET A 1 -5.82 18.57 -20.69
CA MET A 1 -4.71 17.67 -20.29
C MET A 1 -5.22 16.26 -20.14
N ARG A 2 -4.50 15.30 -20.66
CA ARG A 2 -4.81 13.89 -20.43
C ARG A 2 -4.35 13.49 -19.03
N GLN A 3 -5.19 12.76 -18.33
CA GLN A 3 -4.81 12.20 -17.04
C GLN A 3 -3.76 11.11 -17.26
N PRO A 4 -2.78 10.99 -16.36
CA PRO A 4 -1.82 9.89 -16.40
C PRO A 4 -2.56 8.55 -16.31
N PHE A 5 -2.08 7.56 -17.07
CA PHE A 5 -2.65 6.22 -17.07
C PHE A 5 -1.53 5.18 -17.09
N PHE A 6 -1.87 3.98 -16.67
CA PHE A 6 -1.00 2.81 -16.74
C PHE A 6 -1.74 1.65 -17.39
N GLU A 7 -1.13 1.07 -18.42
CA GLU A 7 -1.68 -0.11 -19.09
C GLU A 7 -1.12 -1.37 -18.43
N SER A 8 -1.98 -2.07 -17.71
CA SER A 8 -1.60 -3.31 -17.03
C SER A 8 -1.78 -4.50 -17.96
N LYS A 9 -0.70 -5.20 -18.23
CA LYS A 9 -0.72 -6.43 -19.04
C LYS A 9 -1.36 -7.59 -18.29
N TYR A 10 -1.09 -7.69 -16.99
CA TYR A 10 -1.60 -8.80 -16.17
C TYR A 10 -3.08 -8.65 -15.87
N LEU A 11 -3.55 -7.42 -15.68
CA LEU A 11 -4.98 -7.16 -15.43
C LEU A 11 -5.76 -6.96 -16.75
N GLY A 12 -5.05 -6.76 -17.86
CA GLY A 12 -5.65 -6.63 -19.17
C GLY A 12 -6.48 -5.36 -19.36
N LYS A 13 -6.12 -4.27 -18.69
CA LYS A 13 -6.87 -3.02 -18.78
C LYS A 13 -5.99 -1.79 -18.54
N VAL A 14 -6.49 -0.64 -18.98
CA VAL A 14 -5.88 0.66 -18.71
C VAL A 14 -6.45 1.19 -17.40
N LEU A 15 -5.56 1.66 -16.53
CA LEU A 15 -5.91 2.16 -15.21
C LEU A 15 -5.54 3.62 -15.06
N TYR A 16 -6.42 4.39 -14.44
CA TYR A 16 -6.15 5.73 -13.94
C TYR A 16 -5.92 5.66 -12.42
N VAL A 17 -5.33 6.70 -11.84
CA VAL A 17 -5.03 6.71 -10.39
C VAL A 17 -6.29 6.45 -9.56
N ILE A 18 -7.43 7.00 -9.96
CA ILE A 18 -8.70 6.82 -9.24
C ILE A 18 -9.20 5.37 -9.27
N ASP A 19 -8.86 4.61 -10.33
CA ASP A 19 -9.32 3.22 -10.48
C ASP A 19 -8.68 2.27 -9.46
N ILE A 20 -7.52 2.63 -8.91
CA ILE A 20 -6.77 1.78 -7.98
C ILE A 20 -7.56 1.50 -6.71
N GLN A 21 -8.35 2.46 -6.22
CA GLN A 21 -9.14 2.29 -5.00
C GLN A 21 -10.24 1.23 -5.13
N GLU A 22 -10.60 0.84 -6.35
CA GLU A 22 -11.63 -0.16 -6.63
C GLU A 22 -11.08 -1.57 -6.81
N LEU A 23 -9.75 -1.73 -6.83
CA LEU A 23 -9.10 -3.02 -7.01
C LEU A 23 -9.14 -3.85 -5.72
N ASN A 24 -9.28 -5.17 -5.87
CA ASN A 24 -9.18 -6.09 -4.74
C ASN A 24 -7.71 -6.30 -4.35
N LYS A 25 -7.49 -6.97 -3.21
CA LYS A 25 -6.14 -7.20 -2.68
C LYS A 25 -5.24 -7.97 -3.65
N THR A 26 -5.78 -8.98 -4.34
CA THR A 26 -5.03 -9.77 -5.32
C THR A 26 -4.57 -8.90 -6.47
N ASP A 27 -5.46 -8.06 -7.01
CA ASP A 27 -5.13 -7.15 -8.10
C ASP A 27 -4.14 -6.08 -7.67
N LEU A 28 -4.27 -5.56 -6.44
CA LEU A 28 -3.30 -4.60 -5.89
C LEU A 28 -1.91 -5.20 -5.79
N ASN A 29 -1.80 -6.44 -5.33
CA ASN A 29 -0.51 -7.13 -5.24
C ASN A 29 0.09 -7.41 -6.62
N THR A 30 -0.76 -7.78 -7.60
CA THR A 30 -0.34 -7.98 -8.99
C THR A 30 0.19 -6.69 -9.58
N LEU A 31 -0.53 -5.58 -9.37
CA LEU A 31 -0.14 -4.27 -9.87
C LEU A 31 1.15 -3.77 -9.21
N ASP A 32 1.33 -4.01 -7.92
CA ASP A 32 2.57 -3.71 -7.20
C ASP A 32 3.77 -4.37 -7.89
N ARG A 33 3.69 -5.66 -8.16
CA ARG A 33 4.76 -6.41 -8.82
C ARG A 33 5.04 -5.87 -10.22
N GLU A 34 3.98 -5.60 -10.99
CA GLU A 34 4.11 -5.11 -12.35
C GLU A 34 4.75 -3.72 -12.39
N LEU A 35 4.29 -2.80 -11.54
CA LEU A 35 4.84 -1.45 -11.44
C LEU A 35 6.29 -1.46 -10.93
N SER A 36 6.59 -2.26 -9.93
CA SER A 36 7.95 -2.37 -9.38
C SER A 36 8.93 -2.90 -10.43
N ALA A 37 8.52 -3.90 -11.20
CA ALA A 37 9.34 -4.44 -12.29
C ALA A 37 9.56 -3.41 -13.40
N ALA A 38 8.52 -2.66 -13.77
CA ALA A 38 8.61 -1.61 -14.78
C ALA A 38 9.54 -0.48 -14.34
N ILE A 39 9.42 -0.05 -13.08
CA ILE A 39 10.27 1.00 -12.52
C ILE A 39 11.74 0.57 -12.54
N LEU A 40 12.03 -0.64 -12.08
CA LEU A 40 13.39 -1.17 -12.08
C LEU A 40 13.96 -1.24 -13.48
N SER A 41 13.20 -1.76 -14.44
CA SER A 41 13.61 -1.85 -15.84
C SER A 41 13.92 -0.48 -16.44
N MET A 42 13.08 0.53 -16.16
CA MET A 42 13.30 1.88 -16.66
C MET A 42 14.54 2.54 -16.04
N LYS A 43 14.78 2.34 -14.76
CA LYS A 43 15.98 2.85 -14.07
C LYS A 43 17.25 2.23 -14.64
N ASP A 44 17.23 0.92 -14.90
CA ASP A 44 18.36 0.21 -15.50
C ASP A 44 18.66 0.75 -16.90
N LYS A 45 17.65 0.95 -17.72
CA LYS A 45 17.82 1.52 -19.07
C LYS A 45 18.39 2.94 -19.03
N MET A 46 17.90 3.77 -18.12
CA MET A 46 18.39 5.13 -17.94
C MET A 46 19.87 5.13 -17.54
N HIS A 47 20.25 4.20 -16.67
CA HIS A 47 21.63 4.08 -16.21
C HIS A 47 22.56 3.58 -17.32
N GLU A 48 22.15 2.57 -18.08
CA GLU A 48 22.96 1.97 -19.14
C GLU A 48 23.18 2.90 -20.34
N GLU A 49 22.17 3.68 -20.70
CA GLU A 49 22.16 4.44 -21.95
C GLU A 49 22.30 5.96 -21.77
N ARG A 50 22.58 6.42 -20.56
CA ARG A 50 22.63 7.86 -20.25
C ARG A 50 23.63 8.67 -21.07
N ASP A 51 24.74 8.05 -21.50
CA ASP A 51 25.81 8.71 -22.21
C ASP A 51 25.66 8.68 -23.74
N THR A 52 24.76 7.83 -24.25
CA THR A 52 24.62 7.57 -25.70
C THR A 52 23.25 7.93 -26.25
N THR A 53 22.30 8.30 -25.40
CA THR A 53 20.90 8.43 -25.81
C THR A 53 20.51 9.90 -25.94
N GLU A 54 19.58 10.15 -26.87
CA GLU A 54 19.01 11.47 -27.09
C GLU A 54 18.26 11.97 -25.86
N ILE A 55 18.36 13.26 -25.59
CA ILE A 55 17.71 13.93 -24.47
C ILE A 55 16.18 13.70 -24.47
N ASN A 56 15.57 13.70 -25.66
CA ASN A 56 14.12 13.49 -25.79
C ASN A 56 13.69 12.10 -25.31
N TRP A 57 14.47 11.08 -25.61
CA TRP A 57 14.20 9.72 -25.15
C TRP A 57 14.29 9.60 -23.62
N LEU A 58 15.35 10.18 -23.06
CA LEU A 58 15.54 10.22 -21.59
C LEU A 58 14.39 10.97 -20.90
N HIS A 59 13.94 12.06 -21.49
CA HIS A 59 12.83 12.84 -20.97
C HIS A 59 11.53 12.01 -20.96
N LYS A 60 11.21 11.33 -22.06
CA LYS A 60 10.03 10.49 -22.15
C LYS A 60 10.07 9.35 -21.14
N LEU A 61 11.23 8.73 -20.98
CA LEU A 61 11.40 7.63 -20.02
C LEU A 61 11.27 8.14 -18.58
N SER A 62 11.79 9.33 -18.29
CA SER A 62 11.66 9.98 -16.99
C SER A 62 10.20 10.27 -16.65
N VAL A 63 9.40 10.74 -17.61
CA VAL A 63 7.97 10.99 -17.40
C VAL A 63 7.23 9.68 -17.11
N LYS A 64 7.49 8.61 -17.87
CA LYS A 64 6.90 7.29 -17.62
C LYS A 64 7.27 6.76 -16.23
N LEU A 65 8.52 6.94 -15.83
CA LEU A 65 9.00 6.52 -14.51
C LEU A 65 8.23 7.22 -13.40
N LYS A 66 8.04 8.53 -13.51
CA LYS A 66 7.28 9.30 -12.51
C LYS A 66 5.82 8.86 -12.43
N ILE A 67 5.21 8.57 -13.58
CA ILE A 67 3.83 8.05 -13.62
C ILE A 67 3.74 6.70 -12.90
N CYS A 68 4.67 5.79 -13.18
CA CYS A 68 4.70 4.48 -12.53
C CYS A 68 4.90 4.60 -11.01
N GLU A 69 5.78 5.51 -10.58
CA GLU A 69 6.02 5.77 -9.16
C GLU A 69 4.77 6.34 -8.47
N GLN A 70 4.03 7.22 -9.15
CA GLN A 70 2.78 7.77 -8.66
C GLN A 70 1.71 6.68 -8.48
N PHE A 71 1.58 5.78 -9.46
CA PHE A 71 0.66 4.65 -9.38
C PHE A 71 1.05 3.70 -8.25
N LEU A 72 2.33 3.41 -8.10
CA LEU A 72 2.81 2.52 -7.03
C LEU A 72 2.54 3.12 -5.64
N ALA A 73 2.77 4.41 -5.47
CA ALA A 73 2.45 5.10 -4.22
C ALA A 73 0.96 4.99 -3.88
N ARG A 74 0.09 5.10 -4.90
CA ARG A 74 -1.35 4.94 -4.69
C ARG A 74 -1.73 3.51 -4.33
N VAL A 75 -1.08 2.52 -4.95
CA VAL A 75 -1.29 1.11 -4.60
C VAL A 75 -0.99 0.87 -3.12
N TYR A 76 0.14 1.36 -2.64
CA TYR A 76 0.51 1.23 -1.23
C TYR A 76 -0.49 1.92 -0.30
N GLU A 77 -0.91 3.13 -0.65
CA GLU A 77 -1.88 3.89 0.13
C GLU A 77 -3.21 3.14 0.27
N VAL A 78 -3.76 2.64 -0.83
CA VAL A 78 -5.03 1.89 -0.83
C VAL A 78 -4.90 0.58 -0.05
N ARG A 79 -3.80 -0.14 -0.25
CA ARG A 79 -3.53 -1.41 0.44
C ARG A 79 -3.39 -1.21 1.95
N ASP A 80 -2.69 -0.16 2.38
CA ASP A 80 -2.51 0.14 3.80
C ASP A 80 -3.82 0.54 4.46
N ASN A 81 -4.65 1.33 3.78
CA ASN A 81 -5.97 1.70 4.27
C ASN A 81 -6.88 0.48 4.44
N GLU A 82 -6.84 -0.45 3.49
CA GLU A 82 -7.62 -1.69 3.57
C GLU A 82 -7.15 -2.55 4.74
N SER A 83 -5.84 -2.71 4.91
CA SER A 83 -5.26 -3.47 6.03
C SER A 83 -5.66 -2.87 7.38
N SER A 84 -5.63 -1.55 7.50
CA SER A 84 -6.04 -0.85 8.72
C SER A 84 -7.51 -1.08 9.04
N LYS A 85 -8.39 -1.08 8.03
CA LYS A 85 -9.80 -1.38 8.20
C LYS A 85 -10.03 -2.81 8.66
N ILE A 86 -9.33 -3.78 8.06
CA ILE A 86 -9.42 -5.19 8.44
C ILE A 86 -9.02 -5.37 9.90
N GLU A 87 -7.92 -4.77 10.32
CA GLU A 87 -7.46 -4.83 11.71
C GLU A 87 -8.48 -4.23 12.68
N ALA A 88 -9.07 -3.08 12.32
CA ALA A 88 -10.08 -2.45 13.15
C ALA A 88 -11.33 -3.33 13.30
N TYR A 89 -11.82 -3.92 12.22
CA TYR A 89 -12.96 -4.84 12.27
C TYR A 89 -12.63 -6.10 13.06
N HIS A 90 -11.45 -6.68 12.83
CA HIS A 90 -11.00 -7.86 13.55
C HIS A 90 -10.98 -7.62 15.07
N LEU A 91 -10.42 -6.49 15.50
CA LEU A 91 -10.35 -6.11 16.90
C LEU A 91 -11.76 -5.94 17.49
N SER A 92 -12.67 -5.28 16.75
CA SER A 92 -14.06 -5.09 17.18
C SER A 92 -14.80 -6.41 17.38
N TYR A 93 -14.69 -7.31 16.41
CA TYR A 93 -15.32 -8.64 16.50
C TYR A 93 -14.72 -9.49 17.61
N PHE A 94 -13.41 -9.43 17.79
CA PHE A 94 -12.72 -10.13 18.87
C PHE A 94 -13.20 -9.67 20.25
N ARG A 95 -13.31 -8.35 20.44
CA ARG A 95 -13.82 -7.77 21.69
C ARG A 95 -15.25 -8.23 21.99
N GLN A 96 -16.10 -8.26 20.97
CA GLN A 96 -17.48 -8.73 21.10
C GLN A 96 -17.53 -10.21 21.50
N ALA A 97 -16.71 -11.05 20.87
CA ALA A 97 -16.65 -12.47 21.17
C ALA A 97 -16.21 -12.72 22.63
N VAL A 98 -15.18 -12.01 23.10
CA VAL A 98 -14.70 -12.10 24.48
C VAL A 98 -15.79 -11.64 25.45
N SER A 99 -16.45 -10.53 25.16
CA SER A 99 -17.55 -10.01 25.99
C SER A 99 -18.70 -11.01 26.13
N ASN A 100 -19.02 -11.73 25.04
CA ASN A 100 -20.07 -12.76 25.06
C ASN A 100 -19.71 -13.97 25.94
N VAL A 101 -18.42 -14.30 26.05
CA VAL A 101 -17.94 -15.44 26.82
C VAL A 101 -17.79 -15.13 28.31
N ILE A 102 -17.18 -14.00 28.66
CA ILE A 102 -16.83 -13.68 30.06
C ILE A 102 -17.67 -12.56 30.68
N GLY A 103 -18.55 -11.94 29.90
CA GLY A 103 -19.39 -10.83 30.34
C GLY A 103 -18.75 -9.46 30.07
N PRO A 104 -19.61 -8.42 29.87
CA PRO A 104 -19.11 -7.09 29.44
C PRO A 104 -18.15 -6.43 30.41
N LEU A 105 -18.42 -6.53 31.72
CA LEU A 105 -17.58 -5.87 32.73
C LEU A 105 -16.17 -6.45 32.80
N GLN A 106 -16.07 -7.79 32.80
CA GLN A 106 -14.78 -8.48 32.80
C GLN A 106 -14.02 -8.26 31.50
N ALA A 107 -14.74 -8.23 30.38
CA ALA A 107 -14.14 -7.94 29.07
C ALA A 107 -13.52 -6.55 29.05
N ASP A 108 -14.25 -5.54 29.55
CA ASP A 108 -13.73 -4.17 29.61
C ASP A 108 -12.48 -4.06 30.45
N GLN A 109 -12.43 -4.74 31.60
CA GLN A 109 -11.24 -4.78 32.46
C GLN A 109 -10.04 -5.42 31.75
N LEU A 110 -10.29 -6.53 31.05
CA LEU A 110 -9.26 -7.22 30.26
C LEU A 110 -8.70 -6.33 29.15
N PHE A 111 -9.55 -5.68 28.40
CA PHE A 111 -9.15 -4.81 27.30
C PHE A 111 -8.42 -3.56 27.80
N GLN A 112 -8.84 -3.01 28.93
CA GLN A 112 -8.14 -1.88 29.55
C GLN A 112 -6.72 -2.26 29.98
N ARG A 113 -6.56 -3.44 30.58
CA ARG A 113 -5.23 -3.96 30.95
C ARG A 113 -4.34 -4.15 29.72
N ALA A 114 -4.88 -4.75 28.67
CA ALA A 114 -4.13 -4.96 27.42
C ALA A 114 -3.68 -3.64 26.80
N LYS A 115 -4.55 -2.63 26.82
CA LYS A 115 -4.23 -1.29 26.33
C LYS A 115 -3.10 -0.66 27.13
N GLU A 116 -3.13 -0.77 28.45
CA GLU A 116 -2.08 -0.25 29.34
C GLU A 116 -0.74 -0.93 29.08
N GLU A 117 -0.73 -2.24 28.91
CA GLU A 117 0.48 -2.99 28.56
C GLU A 117 1.05 -2.57 27.22
N ALA A 118 0.19 -2.35 26.21
CA ALA A 118 0.62 -1.87 24.90
C ALA A 118 1.27 -0.49 24.98
N VAL A 119 0.69 0.44 25.76
CA VAL A 119 1.25 1.78 25.98
C VAL A 119 2.62 1.69 26.67
N GLN A 120 2.75 0.81 27.67
CA GLN A 120 4.04 0.60 28.36
C GLN A 120 5.10 0.07 27.40
N GLN A 121 4.74 -0.85 26.51
CA GLN A 121 5.67 -1.40 25.53
C GLN A 121 6.16 -0.32 24.56
N ILE A 122 5.27 0.51 24.07
CA ILE A 122 5.62 1.63 23.17
C ILE A 122 6.58 2.60 23.89
N ASN A 123 6.32 2.91 25.16
CA ASN A 123 7.17 3.80 25.94
C ASN A 123 8.57 3.21 26.16
N LYS A 124 8.68 1.90 26.38
CA LYS A 124 9.97 1.21 26.48
C LYS A 124 10.76 1.29 25.17
N GLU A 125 10.10 1.11 24.05
CA GLU A 125 10.72 1.18 22.72
C GLU A 125 11.26 2.58 22.43
N ARG A 126 10.52 3.63 22.85
CA ARG A 126 10.95 5.01 22.67
C ARG A 126 12.16 5.40 23.51
N LYS A 127 12.35 4.75 24.66
CA LYS A 127 13.49 5.04 25.57
C LYS A 127 14.78 4.30 25.20
N SER A 128 14.67 3.30 24.37
CA SER A 128 15.82 2.56 23.84
C SER A 128 16.20 3.06 22.44
#